data_03dc090b71fb38c10b0d251ccab1ab90
#
_entry.id   03dc090b71fb38c10b0d251ccab1ab90
#
_cell.length_a   1.000
_cell.length_b   1.000
_cell.length_c   1.000
_cell.angle_alpha   90.00
_cell.angle_beta   90.00
_cell.angle_gamma   90.00
#
_symmetry.space_group_name_H-M   'P 1'
#
loop_
_entity.id
_entity.type
_entity.pdbx_description
1 polymer ?
#
loop_
_entity_poly.entity_id
_entity_poly.type
_entity_poly.pdbx_seq_one_letter_code
_entity_poly.pdbx_strand_id
1 'polypeptide(L)'
;MGQGASASGGEQPAEWYSAVCDLHPDGLLVADDQGLIVYVNARAAFIVQTPIADLLGKDIRTAIPLQENDGRSWWACTDPWNGLAIRSGHREKLLIIAGGQEVLVTAKYVRPGRGMPVSQVVVALRDAEARRRAEANSSALISTVAHELRSPLTSVKGFSSTLLRRWDRFTDDQKRLMLQTIEADADRVTRLITELLDISRIDSGRLQVRRQPVDVRAAVDRHIERFAASGTDRGRFHLDEDEKPLPEVWADPDRLDQILGNLMENAVRHGAGKVSLSVVPIGSGADEAIAVTVSDEGEGITPEHYPLVFTRFWHGTRRGGTGLGLYVVRGLVEAHGGKISVGRAKAGGAEFRFTLPAGAPEHVR
;
A
#
# COMPACT_ATOMS: atom_id res chain seq x y z
N MET A 1 -32.14 -32.49 46.53
CA MET A 1 -32.93 -31.44 45.84
C MET A 1 -31.95 -30.59 45.04
N GLY A 2 -31.80 -30.92 43.80
CA GLY A 2 -30.93 -30.20 42.87
C GLY A 2 -31.78 -29.68 41.73
N GLN A 3 -31.95 -28.37 41.65
CA GLN A 3 -32.62 -27.75 40.50
C GLN A 3 -31.61 -27.53 39.37
N GLY A 4 -31.87 -28.19 38.26
CA GLY A 4 -31.17 -27.99 37.02
C GLY A 4 -31.57 -26.63 36.39
N ALA A 5 -30.60 -25.79 36.14
CA ALA A 5 -30.77 -24.61 35.32
C ALA A 5 -30.83 -25.02 33.85
N SER A 6 -32.01 -25.03 33.26
CA SER A 6 -32.21 -25.10 31.81
C SER A 6 -31.71 -23.80 31.17
N ALA A 7 -30.63 -23.89 30.41
CA ALA A 7 -30.22 -22.83 29.51
C ALA A 7 -31.26 -22.71 28.40
N SER A 8 -32.10 -21.67 28.46
CA SER A 8 -32.97 -21.24 27.38
C SER A 8 -32.08 -20.71 26.26
N GLY A 9 -31.84 -21.53 25.23
CA GLY A 9 -31.32 -21.07 23.97
C GLY A 9 -32.36 -20.09 23.34
N GLY A 10 -32.15 -18.79 23.53
CA GLY A 10 -32.99 -17.78 22.90
C GLY A 10 -32.85 -17.91 21.39
N GLU A 11 -33.95 -18.19 20.72
CA GLU A 11 -34.09 -17.96 19.27
C GLU A 11 -33.85 -16.48 19.03
N GLN A 12 -32.67 -16.15 18.52
CA GLN A 12 -32.41 -14.79 18.06
C GLN A 12 -33.34 -14.52 16.86
N PRO A 13 -34.04 -13.36 16.82
CA PRO A 13 -35.00 -13.09 15.75
C PRO A 13 -34.34 -13.17 14.37
N ALA A 14 -35.07 -13.68 13.37
CA ALA A 14 -34.61 -13.78 11.98
C ALA A 14 -34.11 -12.41 11.44
N GLU A 15 -34.62 -11.34 11.93
CA GLU A 15 -34.22 -9.97 11.65
C GLU A 15 -32.75 -9.66 12.04
N TRP A 16 -32.24 -10.25 13.12
CA TRP A 16 -30.84 -10.04 13.52
C TRP A 16 -29.87 -10.70 12.53
N TYR A 17 -30.17 -11.89 12.03
CA TYR A 17 -29.34 -12.58 11.03
C TYR A 17 -29.33 -11.81 9.71
N SER A 18 -30.47 -11.25 9.31
CA SER A 18 -30.57 -10.40 8.11
C SER A 18 -29.71 -9.15 8.27
N ALA A 19 -29.80 -8.45 9.39
CA ALA A 19 -29.01 -7.26 9.68
C ALA A 19 -27.49 -7.54 9.68
N VAL A 20 -27.05 -8.65 10.24
CA VAL A 20 -25.62 -9.05 10.21
C VAL A 20 -25.15 -9.35 8.79
N CYS A 21 -25.96 -10.05 8.00
CA CYS A 21 -25.64 -10.34 6.60
C CYS A 21 -25.63 -9.08 5.73
N ASP A 22 -26.44 -8.08 6.04
CA ASP A 22 -26.43 -6.79 5.33
C ASP A 22 -25.20 -5.95 5.61
N LEU A 23 -24.55 -6.14 6.77
CA LEU A 23 -23.27 -5.52 7.10
C LEU A 23 -22.07 -6.22 6.45
N HIS A 24 -22.27 -7.39 5.83
CA HIS A 24 -21.18 -8.13 5.22
C HIS A 24 -20.63 -7.37 3.98
N PRO A 25 -19.30 -7.24 3.85
CA PRO A 25 -18.68 -6.50 2.73
C PRO A 25 -18.89 -7.16 1.37
N ASP A 26 -19.13 -8.48 1.34
CA ASP A 26 -19.42 -9.23 0.13
C ASP A 26 -20.93 -9.27 -0.13
N GLY A 27 -21.33 -9.32 -1.40
CA GLY A 27 -22.70 -9.58 -1.79
C GLY A 27 -23.09 -11.02 -1.47
N LEU A 28 -24.15 -11.21 -0.69
CA LEU A 28 -24.63 -12.54 -0.29
C LEU A 28 -26.01 -12.83 -0.91
N LEU A 29 -26.15 -14.03 -1.47
CA LEU A 29 -27.42 -14.57 -1.96
C LEU A 29 -27.58 -15.99 -1.46
N VAL A 30 -28.83 -16.34 -1.18
CA VAL A 30 -29.23 -17.73 -0.84
C VAL A 30 -30.35 -18.14 -1.76
N ALA A 31 -30.18 -19.28 -2.43
CA ALA A 31 -31.23 -19.93 -3.18
C ALA A 31 -31.66 -21.23 -2.45
N ASP A 32 -32.94 -21.56 -2.56
CA ASP A 32 -33.53 -22.78 -1.98
C ASP A 32 -33.22 -24.05 -2.79
N ASP A 33 -33.90 -25.14 -2.48
CA ASP A 33 -33.78 -26.45 -3.16
C ASP A 33 -34.32 -26.43 -4.59
N GLN A 34 -35.14 -25.46 -4.95
CA GLN A 34 -35.65 -25.26 -6.32
C GLN A 34 -34.77 -24.29 -7.13
N GLY A 35 -33.84 -23.61 -6.47
CA GLY A 35 -33.01 -22.59 -7.08
C GLY A 35 -33.63 -21.18 -7.04
N LEU A 36 -34.70 -20.98 -6.27
CA LEU A 36 -35.32 -19.68 -6.10
C LEU A 36 -34.58 -18.87 -5.05
N ILE A 37 -34.29 -17.60 -5.33
CA ILE A 37 -33.59 -16.69 -4.41
C ILE A 37 -34.50 -16.38 -3.22
N VAL A 38 -34.13 -16.84 -2.03
CA VAL A 38 -34.84 -16.62 -0.77
C VAL A 38 -34.23 -15.52 0.09
N TYR A 39 -32.97 -15.17 -0.17
CA TYR A 39 -32.28 -14.07 0.51
C TYR A 39 -31.29 -13.39 -0.43
N VAL A 40 -31.19 -12.07 -0.32
CA VAL A 40 -30.20 -11.23 -1.00
C VAL A 40 -29.87 -10.02 -0.13
N ASN A 41 -28.60 -9.71 0.11
CA ASN A 41 -28.24 -8.50 0.82
C ASN A 41 -28.07 -7.29 -0.11
N ALA A 42 -28.05 -6.08 0.47
CA ALA A 42 -27.90 -4.84 -0.28
C ALA A 42 -26.63 -4.80 -1.16
N ARG A 43 -25.54 -5.42 -0.69
CA ARG A 43 -24.28 -5.47 -1.44
C ARG A 43 -24.37 -6.33 -2.69
N ALA A 44 -25.06 -7.46 -2.62
CA ALA A 44 -25.31 -8.30 -3.81
C ALA A 44 -26.16 -7.56 -4.86
N ALA A 45 -27.25 -6.93 -4.41
CA ALA A 45 -28.10 -6.12 -5.28
C ALA A 45 -27.33 -5.00 -5.99
N PHE A 46 -26.42 -4.34 -5.25
CA PHE A 46 -25.51 -3.32 -5.81
C PHE A 46 -24.55 -3.91 -6.86
N ILE A 47 -23.92 -5.07 -6.59
CA ILE A 47 -22.96 -5.71 -7.50
C ILE A 47 -23.66 -6.15 -8.80
N VAL A 48 -24.87 -6.77 -8.70
CA VAL A 48 -25.61 -7.22 -9.87
C VAL A 48 -26.44 -6.13 -10.53
N GLN A 49 -26.42 -4.91 -9.97
CA GLN A 49 -27.16 -3.73 -10.46
C GLN A 49 -28.68 -4.00 -10.62
N THR A 50 -29.25 -4.80 -9.72
CA THR A 50 -30.67 -5.18 -9.75
C THR A 50 -31.28 -5.00 -8.35
N PRO A 51 -32.46 -4.35 -8.21
CA PRO A 51 -33.13 -4.17 -6.93
C PRO A 51 -33.43 -5.51 -6.24
N ILE A 52 -33.38 -5.53 -4.89
CA ILE A 52 -33.66 -6.73 -4.09
C ILE A 52 -35.02 -7.32 -4.42
N ALA A 53 -36.06 -6.47 -4.58
CA ALA A 53 -37.43 -6.89 -4.89
C ALA A 53 -37.56 -7.64 -6.23
N ASP A 54 -36.67 -7.33 -7.19
CA ASP A 54 -36.66 -7.96 -8.50
C ASP A 54 -35.86 -9.26 -8.54
N LEU A 55 -35.07 -9.52 -7.49
CA LEU A 55 -34.25 -10.75 -7.32
C LEU A 55 -34.97 -11.81 -6.51
N LEU A 56 -35.66 -11.40 -5.44
CA LEU A 56 -36.36 -12.36 -4.56
C LEU A 56 -37.42 -13.18 -5.29
N GLY A 57 -37.44 -14.49 -5.03
CA GLY A 57 -38.37 -15.43 -5.68
C GLY A 57 -38.07 -15.75 -7.14
N LYS A 58 -37.01 -15.18 -7.73
CA LYS A 58 -36.56 -15.55 -9.07
C LYS A 58 -35.58 -16.71 -9.03
N ASP A 59 -35.53 -17.47 -10.14
CA ASP A 59 -34.51 -18.51 -10.30
C ASP A 59 -33.12 -17.83 -10.42
N ILE A 60 -32.19 -18.22 -9.53
CA ILE A 60 -30.85 -17.62 -9.45
C ILE A 60 -30.08 -17.79 -10.76
N ARG A 61 -30.31 -18.84 -11.52
CA ARG A 61 -29.64 -19.14 -12.79
C ARG A 61 -29.98 -18.14 -13.88
N THR A 62 -31.22 -17.62 -13.84
CA THR A 62 -31.72 -16.64 -14.79
C THR A 62 -31.60 -15.21 -14.30
N ALA A 63 -31.79 -14.98 -13.02
CA ALA A 63 -31.65 -13.66 -12.39
C ALA A 63 -30.19 -13.19 -12.33
N ILE A 64 -29.26 -14.13 -12.12
CA ILE A 64 -27.83 -13.86 -12.06
C ILE A 64 -27.09 -14.83 -12.99
N PRO A 65 -27.12 -14.60 -14.31
CA PRO A 65 -26.41 -15.44 -15.25
C PRO A 65 -24.90 -15.27 -15.09
N LEU A 66 -24.25 -16.29 -14.58
CA LEU A 66 -22.80 -16.35 -14.38
C LEU A 66 -22.16 -17.08 -15.56
N GLN A 67 -21.17 -16.47 -16.19
CA GLN A 67 -20.46 -17.04 -17.33
C GLN A 67 -18.96 -17.17 -17.04
N GLU A 68 -18.35 -18.21 -17.57
CA GLU A 68 -16.90 -18.34 -17.64
C GLU A 68 -16.34 -17.47 -18.78
N ASN A 69 -15.02 -17.24 -18.80
CA ASN A 69 -14.35 -16.41 -19.82
C ASN A 69 -14.54 -16.96 -21.27
N ASP A 70 -14.87 -18.23 -21.41
CA ASP A 70 -15.15 -18.88 -22.68
C ASP A 70 -16.66 -18.83 -23.07
N GLY A 71 -17.47 -18.10 -22.30
CA GLY A 71 -18.90 -17.90 -22.55
C GLY A 71 -19.80 -19.03 -22.03
N ARG A 72 -19.27 -20.11 -21.45
CA ARG A 72 -20.06 -21.18 -20.88
C ARG A 72 -20.80 -20.74 -19.62
N SER A 73 -22.07 -21.17 -19.47
CA SER A 73 -22.81 -20.94 -18.23
C SER A 73 -22.17 -21.67 -17.06
N TRP A 74 -21.80 -20.92 -16.01
CA TRP A 74 -21.25 -21.50 -14.79
C TRP A 74 -22.28 -22.38 -14.06
N TRP A 75 -23.55 -21.98 -14.09
CA TRP A 75 -24.65 -22.75 -13.49
C TRP A 75 -24.86 -24.11 -14.18
N ALA A 76 -24.73 -24.15 -15.50
CA ALA A 76 -24.83 -25.40 -16.24
C ALA A 76 -23.64 -26.33 -15.99
N CYS A 77 -22.43 -25.75 -15.83
CA CYS A 77 -21.22 -26.52 -15.56
C CYS A 77 -21.14 -27.07 -14.11
N THR A 78 -21.73 -26.36 -13.16
CA THR A 78 -21.62 -26.71 -11.74
C THR A 78 -22.78 -27.51 -11.23
N ASP A 79 -23.97 -27.27 -11.76
CA ASP A 79 -25.27 -27.88 -11.42
C ASP A 79 -25.39 -28.23 -9.92
N PRO A 80 -25.57 -27.22 -9.04
CA PRO A 80 -25.54 -27.43 -7.60
C PRO A 80 -26.57 -28.43 -7.09
N TRP A 81 -27.71 -28.51 -7.73
CA TRP A 81 -28.86 -29.31 -7.29
C TRP A 81 -28.80 -30.76 -7.79
N ASN A 82 -28.31 -31.01 -9.04
CA ASN A 82 -28.23 -32.35 -9.63
C ASN A 82 -26.77 -32.85 -9.77
N GLY A 83 -25.80 -32.08 -9.30
CA GLY A 83 -24.38 -32.41 -9.41
C GLY A 83 -23.94 -33.50 -8.39
N LEU A 84 -22.62 -33.72 -8.29
CA LEU A 84 -22.02 -34.74 -7.43
C LEU A 84 -22.39 -34.54 -5.95
N ALA A 85 -23.00 -35.53 -5.33
CA ALA A 85 -23.46 -35.51 -3.93
C ALA A 85 -22.35 -35.23 -2.89
N ILE A 86 -21.09 -35.47 -3.24
CA ILE A 86 -19.93 -35.23 -2.36
C ILE A 86 -19.43 -33.74 -2.43
N ARG A 87 -19.88 -32.95 -3.40
CA ARG A 87 -19.41 -31.56 -3.59
C ARG A 87 -20.11 -30.65 -2.57
N SER A 88 -19.33 -29.94 -1.76
CA SER A 88 -19.84 -29.03 -0.72
C SER A 88 -19.85 -27.56 -1.13
N GLY A 89 -19.38 -27.25 -2.35
CA GLY A 89 -19.33 -25.89 -2.87
C GLY A 89 -18.24 -25.70 -3.92
N HIS A 90 -18.03 -24.46 -4.30
CA HIS A 90 -16.95 -24.04 -5.20
C HIS A 90 -16.07 -22.98 -4.53
N ARG A 91 -14.76 -23.10 -4.75
CA ARG A 91 -13.80 -22.08 -4.36
C ARG A 91 -14.00 -20.82 -5.19
N GLU A 92 -13.43 -19.73 -4.74
CA GLU A 92 -13.45 -18.45 -5.45
C GLU A 92 -13.04 -18.62 -6.92
N LYS A 93 -13.90 -18.14 -7.82
CA LYS A 93 -13.68 -18.15 -9.26
C LYS A 93 -14.08 -16.79 -9.85
N LEU A 94 -13.29 -16.30 -10.80
CA LEU A 94 -13.63 -15.11 -11.56
C LEU A 94 -14.66 -15.50 -12.63
N LEU A 95 -15.80 -14.83 -12.63
CA LEU A 95 -16.91 -15.04 -13.55
C LEU A 95 -17.42 -13.71 -14.10
N ILE A 96 -18.18 -13.75 -15.16
CA ILE A 96 -18.78 -12.59 -15.81
C ILE A 96 -20.29 -12.64 -15.56
N ILE A 97 -20.86 -11.53 -15.06
CA ILE A 97 -22.31 -11.32 -14.94
C ILE A 97 -22.85 -10.57 -16.16
N ALA A 98 -24.17 -10.44 -16.22
CA ALA A 98 -24.85 -9.65 -17.26
C ALA A 98 -24.25 -8.24 -17.35
N GLY A 99 -24.02 -7.76 -18.59
CA GLY A 99 -23.35 -6.46 -18.81
C GLY A 99 -21.81 -6.53 -18.91
N GLY A 100 -21.20 -7.73 -18.78
CA GLY A 100 -19.76 -7.92 -18.96
C GLY A 100 -18.92 -7.58 -17.74
N GLN A 101 -19.54 -7.30 -16.59
CA GLN A 101 -18.84 -7.03 -15.34
C GLN A 101 -18.26 -8.33 -14.77
N GLU A 102 -16.98 -8.30 -14.40
CA GLU A 102 -16.30 -9.41 -13.72
C GLU A 102 -16.55 -9.39 -12.22
N VAL A 103 -16.89 -10.56 -11.67
CA VAL A 103 -17.11 -10.77 -10.25
C VAL A 103 -16.38 -12.02 -9.76
N LEU A 104 -15.87 -11.98 -8.53
CA LEU A 104 -15.36 -13.15 -7.84
C LEU A 104 -16.54 -13.83 -7.14
N VAL A 105 -16.76 -15.11 -7.45
CA VAL A 105 -17.88 -15.89 -6.95
C VAL A 105 -17.38 -17.06 -6.13
N THR A 106 -17.93 -17.20 -4.93
CA THR A 106 -17.77 -18.39 -4.08
C THR A 106 -19.15 -18.99 -3.84
N ALA A 107 -19.29 -20.30 -3.90
CA ALA A 107 -20.54 -20.99 -3.58
C ALA A 107 -20.35 -22.05 -2.50
N LYS A 108 -21.35 -22.17 -1.61
CA LYS A 108 -21.46 -23.22 -0.61
C LYS A 108 -22.81 -23.92 -0.76
N TYR A 109 -22.81 -25.24 -0.65
CA TYR A 109 -24.00 -26.07 -0.74
C TYR A 109 -24.37 -26.61 0.64
N VAL A 110 -25.54 -26.26 1.11
CA VAL A 110 -26.11 -26.70 2.37
C VAL A 110 -26.94 -27.96 2.11
N ARG A 111 -26.74 -28.98 2.93
CA ARG A 111 -27.49 -30.24 2.92
C ARG A 111 -27.95 -30.60 4.33
N PRO A 112 -29.16 -31.10 4.51
CA PRO A 112 -29.64 -31.53 5.83
C PRO A 112 -28.84 -32.68 6.44
N GLY A 113 -28.20 -33.49 5.60
CA GLY A 113 -27.36 -34.62 6.04
C GLY A 113 -26.42 -35.11 4.94
N ARG A 114 -25.49 -35.97 5.30
CA ARG A 114 -24.49 -36.53 4.36
C ARG A 114 -25.20 -37.35 3.26
N GLY A 115 -24.96 -37.00 2.01
CA GLY A 115 -25.56 -37.66 0.85
C GLY A 115 -26.98 -37.22 0.52
N MET A 116 -27.56 -36.28 1.28
CA MET A 116 -28.88 -35.71 0.98
C MET A 116 -28.80 -34.66 -0.12
N PRO A 117 -29.93 -34.37 -0.81
CA PRO A 117 -30.02 -33.29 -1.80
C PRO A 117 -29.61 -31.93 -1.19
N VAL A 118 -29.22 -31.03 -2.04
CA VAL A 118 -28.91 -29.64 -1.66
C VAL A 118 -30.22 -28.96 -1.27
N SER A 119 -30.27 -28.44 -0.04
CA SER A 119 -31.44 -27.68 0.45
C SER A 119 -31.27 -26.18 0.21
N GLN A 120 -30.02 -25.69 0.21
CA GLN A 120 -29.73 -24.30 -0.07
C GLN A 120 -28.39 -24.15 -0.77
N VAL A 121 -28.28 -23.14 -1.62
CA VAL A 121 -27.03 -22.69 -2.23
C VAL A 121 -26.76 -21.27 -1.77
N VAL A 122 -25.66 -21.10 -1.04
CA VAL A 122 -25.20 -19.77 -0.60
C VAL A 122 -24.12 -19.31 -1.57
N VAL A 123 -24.32 -18.13 -2.16
CA VAL A 123 -23.40 -17.52 -3.11
C VAL A 123 -22.89 -16.22 -2.53
N ALA A 124 -21.57 -16.06 -2.51
CA ALA A 124 -20.91 -14.79 -2.20
C ALA A 124 -20.36 -14.20 -3.49
N LEU A 125 -20.66 -12.92 -3.70
CA LEU A 125 -20.20 -12.10 -4.81
C LEU A 125 -19.25 -11.01 -4.29
N ARG A 126 -18.08 -10.90 -4.91
CA ARG A 126 -17.13 -9.80 -4.63
C ARG A 126 -16.77 -9.10 -5.93
N ASP A 127 -16.72 -7.78 -5.89
CA ASP A 127 -16.29 -6.99 -7.03
C ASP A 127 -14.83 -7.32 -7.39
N ALA A 128 -14.61 -7.69 -8.66
CA ALA A 128 -13.28 -8.01 -9.16
C ALA A 128 -12.44 -6.75 -9.48
N GLU A 129 -13.05 -5.55 -9.47
CA GLU A 129 -12.38 -4.33 -9.86
C GLU A 129 -11.22 -3.98 -8.91
N ALA A 130 -11.39 -4.17 -7.61
CA ALA A 130 -10.33 -3.97 -6.62
C ALA A 130 -9.14 -4.90 -6.87
N ARG A 131 -9.40 -6.16 -7.20
CA ARG A 131 -8.36 -7.14 -7.56
C ARG A 131 -7.67 -6.78 -8.88
N ARG A 132 -8.43 -6.41 -9.91
CA ARG A 132 -7.86 -5.95 -11.20
C ARG A 132 -6.99 -4.71 -11.02
N ARG A 133 -7.44 -3.75 -10.22
CA ARG A 133 -6.62 -2.57 -9.89
C ARG A 133 -5.32 -2.96 -9.19
N ALA A 134 -5.37 -3.90 -8.24
CA ALA A 134 -4.19 -4.41 -7.56
C ALA A 134 -3.24 -5.16 -8.52
N GLU A 135 -3.78 -6.01 -9.41
CA GLU A 135 -3.01 -6.74 -10.41
C GLU A 135 -2.41 -5.80 -11.48
N ALA A 136 -3.19 -4.83 -11.96
CA ALA A 136 -2.71 -3.80 -12.88
C ALA A 136 -1.61 -2.94 -12.26
N ASN A 137 -1.77 -2.52 -11.00
CA ASN A 137 -0.77 -1.78 -10.26
C ASN A 137 0.51 -2.60 -10.05
N SER A 138 0.38 -3.91 -9.77
CA SER A 138 1.52 -4.82 -9.64
C SER A 138 2.26 -5.01 -10.96
N SER A 139 1.54 -5.18 -12.07
CA SER A 139 2.13 -5.32 -13.40
C SER A 139 2.82 -4.02 -13.85
N ALA A 140 2.21 -2.88 -13.61
CA ALA A 140 2.82 -1.57 -13.86
C ALA A 140 4.08 -1.37 -13.01
N LEU A 141 4.05 -1.79 -11.73
CA LEU A 141 5.22 -1.78 -10.84
C LEU A 141 6.37 -2.58 -11.46
N ILE A 142 6.13 -3.85 -11.84
CA ILE A 142 7.16 -4.73 -12.40
C ILE A 142 7.75 -4.14 -13.68
N SER A 143 6.91 -3.60 -14.57
CA SER A 143 7.35 -2.98 -15.82
C SER A 143 8.23 -1.76 -15.60
N THR A 144 7.83 -0.87 -14.70
CA THR A 144 8.59 0.36 -14.37
C THR A 144 9.91 0.01 -13.70
N VAL A 145 9.89 -0.93 -12.74
CA VAL A 145 11.11 -1.43 -12.07
C VAL A 145 12.10 -2.01 -13.08
N ALA A 146 11.62 -2.86 -14.00
CA ALA A 146 12.48 -3.44 -15.01
C ALA A 146 13.14 -2.37 -15.91
N HIS A 147 12.41 -1.29 -16.21
CA HIS A 147 12.93 -0.16 -16.97
C HIS A 147 13.99 0.64 -16.18
N GLU A 148 13.69 0.96 -14.91
CA GLU A 148 14.59 1.72 -14.02
C GLU A 148 15.86 0.94 -13.65
N LEU A 149 15.81 -0.39 -13.59
CA LEU A 149 16.99 -1.25 -13.40
C LEU A 149 17.82 -1.41 -14.68
N ARG A 150 17.18 -1.48 -15.85
CA ARG A 150 17.89 -1.72 -17.12
C ARG A 150 18.86 -0.59 -17.46
N SER A 151 18.47 0.65 -17.23
CA SER A 151 19.28 1.84 -17.55
C SER A 151 20.65 1.80 -16.85
N PRO A 152 20.72 1.81 -15.49
CA PRO A 152 22.01 1.80 -14.77
C PRO A 152 22.82 0.51 -15.06
N LEU A 153 22.18 -0.66 -15.15
CA LEU A 153 22.89 -1.91 -15.48
C LEU A 153 23.51 -1.88 -16.87
N THR A 154 22.87 -1.24 -17.86
CA THR A 154 23.43 -1.04 -19.19
C THR A 154 24.66 -0.14 -19.14
N SER A 155 24.62 0.93 -18.36
CA SER A 155 25.74 1.84 -18.14
C SER A 155 26.90 1.13 -17.46
N VAL A 156 26.66 0.45 -16.33
CA VAL A 156 27.69 -0.35 -15.63
C VAL A 156 28.35 -1.35 -16.57
N LYS A 157 27.55 -2.12 -17.32
CA LYS A 157 28.08 -3.12 -18.28
C LYS A 157 28.85 -2.46 -19.41
N GLY A 158 28.37 -1.34 -19.94
CA GLY A 158 29.00 -0.60 -21.04
C GLY A 158 30.37 -0.05 -20.64
N PHE A 159 30.45 0.67 -19.54
CA PHE A 159 31.71 1.25 -19.07
C PHE A 159 32.70 0.17 -18.61
N SER A 160 32.25 -0.86 -17.88
CA SER A 160 33.11 -1.99 -17.48
C SER A 160 33.68 -2.71 -18.71
N SER A 161 32.85 -3.03 -19.72
CA SER A 161 33.33 -3.67 -20.95
C SER A 161 34.28 -2.79 -21.74
N THR A 162 34.06 -1.47 -21.76
CA THR A 162 34.89 -0.50 -22.44
C THR A 162 36.27 -0.40 -21.78
N LEU A 163 36.31 -0.28 -20.46
CA LEU A 163 37.56 -0.28 -19.68
C LEU A 163 38.33 -1.56 -19.87
N LEU A 164 37.69 -2.74 -19.76
CA LEU A 164 38.35 -4.04 -19.95
C LEU A 164 38.96 -4.22 -21.32
N ARG A 165 38.28 -3.74 -22.38
CA ARG A 165 38.73 -3.95 -23.77
C ARG A 165 39.73 -2.91 -24.27
N ARG A 166 39.74 -1.70 -23.70
CA ARG A 166 40.47 -0.55 -24.22
C ARG A 166 41.17 0.27 -23.14
N TRP A 167 41.60 -0.37 -22.06
CA TRP A 167 42.18 0.28 -20.87
C TRP A 167 43.31 1.27 -21.24
N ASP A 168 44.21 0.87 -22.14
CA ASP A 168 45.38 1.67 -22.53
C ASP A 168 45.05 2.86 -23.44
N ARG A 169 43.80 2.96 -23.90
CA ARG A 169 43.34 4.07 -24.77
C ARG A 169 42.82 5.25 -24.02
N PHE A 170 42.62 5.13 -22.71
CA PHE A 170 42.03 6.17 -21.87
C PHE A 170 43.05 6.79 -20.95
N THR A 171 42.93 8.11 -20.74
CA THR A 171 43.68 8.82 -19.68
C THR A 171 43.18 8.38 -18.30
N ASP A 172 44.00 8.58 -17.28
CA ASP A 172 43.61 8.20 -15.90
C ASP A 172 42.39 8.98 -15.41
N ASP A 173 42.19 10.22 -15.83
CA ASP A 173 40.97 10.99 -15.54
C ASP A 173 39.73 10.37 -16.21
N GLN A 174 39.84 9.95 -17.45
CA GLN A 174 38.74 9.26 -18.14
C GLN A 174 38.39 7.92 -17.49
N LYS A 175 39.41 7.14 -17.09
CA LYS A 175 39.21 5.90 -16.35
C LYS A 175 38.52 6.15 -15.02
N ARG A 176 38.98 7.18 -14.28
CA ARG A 176 38.39 7.58 -13.02
C ARG A 176 36.91 7.97 -13.19
N LEU A 177 36.58 8.79 -14.17
CA LEU A 177 35.20 9.17 -14.46
C LEU A 177 34.30 7.97 -14.77
N MET A 178 34.79 7.02 -15.60
CA MET A 178 34.05 5.78 -15.91
C MET A 178 33.84 4.92 -14.67
N LEU A 179 34.83 4.77 -13.80
CA LEU A 179 34.72 4.02 -12.55
C LEU A 179 33.72 4.69 -11.59
N GLN A 180 33.77 6.01 -11.45
CA GLN A 180 32.83 6.79 -10.64
C GLN A 180 31.39 6.63 -11.16
N THR A 181 31.21 6.60 -12.49
CA THR A 181 29.88 6.37 -13.08
C THR A 181 29.38 4.94 -12.78
N ILE A 182 30.27 3.93 -12.87
CA ILE A 182 29.93 2.54 -12.53
C ILE A 182 29.48 2.45 -11.06
N GLU A 183 30.24 3.05 -10.15
CA GLU A 183 29.94 3.06 -8.72
C GLU A 183 28.60 3.74 -8.43
N ALA A 184 28.36 4.93 -8.98
CA ALA A 184 27.12 5.66 -8.81
C ALA A 184 25.89 4.89 -9.33
N ASP A 185 26.02 4.21 -10.49
CA ASP A 185 24.95 3.40 -11.07
C ASP A 185 24.72 2.10 -10.26
N ALA A 186 25.77 1.48 -9.72
CA ALA A 186 25.65 0.32 -8.84
C ALA A 186 24.95 0.68 -7.53
N ASP A 187 25.28 1.84 -6.93
CA ASP A 187 24.61 2.37 -5.74
C ASP A 187 23.13 2.68 -6.02
N ARG A 188 22.83 3.22 -7.21
CA ARG A 188 21.45 3.44 -7.64
C ARG A 188 20.66 2.14 -7.71
N VAL A 189 21.22 1.06 -8.28
CA VAL A 189 20.59 -0.26 -8.32
C VAL A 189 20.34 -0.80 -6.91
N THR A 190 21.32 -0.68 -6.02
CA THR A 190 21.21 -1.13 -4.63
C THR A 190 20.08 -0.40 -3.89
N ARG A 191 19.97 0.92 -4.06
CA ARG A 191 18.87 1.72 -3.50
C ARG A 191 17.52 1.30 -4.04
N LEU A 192 17.39 1.10 -5.36
CA LEU A 192 16.15 0.61 -5.99
C LEU A 192 15.69 -0.72 -5.40
N ILE A 193 16.61 -1.68 -5.24
CA ILE A 193 16.29 -2.99 -4.65
C ILE A 193 15.80 -2.82 -3.21
N THR A 194 16.47 -1.99 -2.41
CA THR A 194 16.08 -1.73 -1.01
C THR A 194 14.70 -1.08 -0.93
N GLU A 195 14.41 -0.06 -1.76
CA GLU A 195 13.10 0.58 -1.83
C GLU A 195 11.99 -0.41 -2.21
N LEU A 196 12.25 -1.33 -3.16
CA LEU A 196 11.30 -2.36 -3.56
C LEU A 196 10.99 -3.36 -2.45
N LEU A 197 12.00 -3.78 -1.70
CA LEU A 197 11.82 -4.63 -0.54
C LEU A 197 10.99 -3.93 0.55
N ASP A 198 11.25 -2.64 0.79
CA ASP A 198 10.47 -1.85 1.74
C ASP A 198 9.01 -1.69 1.27
N ILE A 199 8.76 -1.40 -0.01
CA ILE A 199 7.42 -1.35 -0.60
C ILE A 199 6.68 -2.68 -0.40
N SER A 200 7.33 -3.81 -0.69
CA SER A 200 6.74 -5.13 -0.48
C SER A 200 6.34 -5.37 0.98
N ARG A 201 7.16 -4.91 1.94
CA ARG A 201 6.88 -5.03 3.38
C ARG A 201 5.75 -4.10 3.82
N ILE A 202 5.71 -2.87 3.31
CA ILE A 202 4.65 -1.88 3.55
C ILE A 202 3.31 -2.43 3.05
N ASP A 203 3.25 -2.88 1.80
CA ASP A 203 2.02 -3.38 1.15
C ASP A 203 1.45 -4.61 1.82
N SER A 204 2.31 -5.49 2.28
CA SER A 204 1.90 -6.71 2.99
C SER A 204 1.59 -6.49 4.48
N GLY A 205 1.72 -5.27 5.00
CA GLY A 205 1.58 -4.97 6.42
C GLY A 205 2.64 -5.65 7.31
N ARG A 206 3.76 -6.08 6.73
CA ARG A 206 4.84 -6.80 7.43
C ARG A 206 6.02 -5.91 7.80
N LEU A 207 5.90 -4.60 7.57
CA LEU A 207 6.94 -3.67 7.97
C LEU A 207 7.01 -3.62 9.50
N GLN A 208 8.13 -4.07 10.04
CA GLN A 208 8.41 -3.99 11.47
C GLN A 208 9.45 -2.90 11.73
N VAL A 209 9.23 -2.12 12.78
CA VAL A 209 10.15 -1.08 13.25
C VAL A 209 10.71 -1.46 14.61
N ARG A 210 12.02 -1.37 14.77
CA ARG A 210 12.73 -1.65 16.02
C ARG A 210 12.91 -0.35 16.78
N ARG A 211 11.88 0.03 17.54
CA ARG A 211 11.87 1.30 18.26
C ARG A 211 12.82 1.29 19.43
N GLN A 212 13.67 2.32 19.50
CA GLN A 212 14.55 2.62 20.62
C GLN A 212 14.61 4.14 20.84
N PRO A 213 15.08 4.62 22.00
CA PRO A 213 15.25 6.06 22.23
C PRO A 213 16.17 6.66 21.17
N VAL A 214 15.76 7.73 20.53
CA VAL A 214 16.55 8.42 19.49
C VAL A 214 16.59 9.93 19.74
N ASP A 215 17.77 10.49 19.53
CA ASP A 215 17.95 11.94 19.43
C ASP A 215 17.75 12.36 17.97
N VAL A 216 16.58 12.94 17.70
CA VAL A 216 16.19 13.32 16.34
C VAL A 216 16.98 14.52 15.83
N ARG A 217 17.35 15.49 16.72
CA ARG A 217 18.22 16.62 16.33
C ARG A 217 19.60 16.12 15.91
N ALA A 218 20.21 15.26 16.73
CA ALA A 218 21.49 14.65 16.39
C ALA A 218 21.41 13.83 15.09
N ALA A 219 20.28 13.19 14.78
CA ALA A 219 20.10 12.49 13.52
C ALA A 219 20.06 13.48 12.33
N VAL A 220 19.35 14.60 12.44
CA VAL A 220 19.33 15.66 11.42
C VAL A 220 20.73 16.23 11.19
N ASP A 221 21.47 16.56 12.26
CA ASP A 221 22.83 17.08 12.17
C ASP A 221 23.77 16.09 11.46
N ARG A 222 23.71 14.81 11.79
CA ARG A 222 24.50 13.78 11.08
C ARG A 222 24.22 13.75 9.58
N HIS A 223 22.97 13.94 9.18
CA HIS A 223 22.63 14.01 7.75
C HIS A 223 23.19 15.27 7.08
N ILE A 224 23.10 16.44 7.73
CA ILE A 224 23.69 17.68 7.22
C ILE A 224 25.21 17.49 6.98
N GLU A 225 25.92 16.93 7.98
CA GLU A 225 27.36 16.68 7.85
C GLU A 225 27.68 15.64 6.76
N ARG A 226 26.83 14.62 6.57
CA ARG A 226 26.98 13.65 5.48
C ARG A 226 26.85 14.29 4.11
N PHE A 227 25.87 15.19 3.92
CA PHE A 227 25.70 15.96 2.67
C PHE A 227 26.88 16.90 2.44
N ALA A 228 27.39 17.57 3.47
CA ALA A 228 28.57 18.42 3.37
C ALA A 228 29.82 17.60 2.96
N ALA A 229 30.02 16.43 3.56
CA ALA A 229 31.13 15.53 3.22
C ALA A 229 31.03 14.99 1.76
N SER A 230 29.81 14.88 1.21
CA SER A 230 29.58 14.47 -0.18
C SER A 230 29.70 15.60 -1.20
N GLY A 231 30.11 16.81 -0.76
CA GLY A 231 30.37 17.95 -1.66
C GLY A 231 29.22 18.96 -1.79
N THR A 232 28.13 18.79 -1.04
CA THR A 232 27.08 19.83 -0.96
C THR A 232 27.55 20.92 0.01
N ASP A 233 27.42 22.20 -0.39
CA ASP A 233 27.78 23.31 0.48
C ASP A 233 27.03 23.23 1.83
N ARG A 234 27.78 23.16 2.94
CA ARG A 234 27.22 23.15 4.30
C ARG A 234 26.32 24.37 4.56
N GLY A 235 26.67 25.53 4.01
CA GLY A 235 25.90 26.77 4.15
C GLY A 235 24.53 26.72 3.49
N ARG A 236 24.26 25.72 2.67
CA ARG A 236 22.94 25.49 2.08
C ARG A 236 21.92 24.94 3.10
N PHE A 237 22.41 24.31 4.18
CA PHE A 237 21.53 23.75 5.21
C PHE A 237 21.42 24.69 6.40
N HIS A 238 20.19 24.93 6.81
CA HIS A 238 19.84 25.72 7.98
C HIS A 238 18.95 24.89 8.91
N LEU A 239 19.45 24.58 10.10
CA LEU A 239 18.65 23.94 11.14
C LEU A 239 18.14 25.03 12.08
N ASP A 240 16.81 25.15 12.18
CA ASP A 240 16.18 26.08 13.12
C ASP A 240 16.42 25.59 14.56
N GLU A 241 17.08 26.41 15.35
CA GLU A 241 17.31 26.18 16.77
C GLU A 241 16.06 26.60 17.56
N ASP A 242 15.12 25.68 17.77
CA ASP A 242 14.09 25.88 18.79
C ASP A 242 14.65 25.44 20.16
N GLU A 243 14.75 26.36 21.09
CA GLU A 243 15.29 26.12 22.45
C GLU A 243 14.40 25.23 23.30
N LYS A 244 13.19 24.89 22.84
CA LYS A 244 12.27 24.04 23.60
C LYS A 244 12.84 22.62 23.74
N PRO A 245 12.81 22.06 24.95
CA PRO A 245 13.18 20.66 25.16
C PRO A 245 12.27 19.75 24.33
N LEU A 246 12.86 18.80 23.61
CA LEU A 246 12.10 17.79 22.90
C LEU A 246 11.68 16.67 23.86
N PRO A 247 10.46 16.12 23.73
CA PRO A 247 10.10 14.91 24.44
C PRO A 247 10.92 13.72 23.96
N GLU A 248 11.00 12.69 24.80
CA GLU A 248 11.64 11.43 24.43
C GLU A 248 10.88 10.76 23.27
N VAL A 249 11.60 10.38 22.22
CA VAL A 249 11.04 9.74 21.03
C VAL A 249 11.64 8.35 20.87
N TRP A 250 10.76 7.38 20.62
CA TRP A 250 11.16 6.00 20.32
C TRP A 250 10.91 5.70 18.84
N ALA A 251 11.99 5.58 18.09
CA ALA A 251 11.97 5.29 16.67
C ALA A 251 13.03 4.24 16.30
N ASP A 252 12.90 3.67 15.13
CA ASP A 252 13.95 2.83 14.53
C ASP A 252 14.98 3.77 13.88
N PRO A 253 16.25 3.77 14.35
CA PRO A 253 17.26 4.72 13.86
C PRO A 253 17.55 4.56 12.35
N ASP A 254 17.62 3.33 11.86
CA ASP A 254 17.91 3.07 10.44
C ASP A 254 16.77 3.58 9.57
N ARG A 255 15.54 3.44 10.04
CA ARG A 255 14.34 3.93 9.33
C ARG A 255 14.21 5.45 9.44
N LEU A 256 14.56 6.04 10.57
CA LEU A 256 14.64 7.49 10.72
C LEU A 256 15.70 8.09 9.78
N ASP A 257 16.87 7.48 9.72
CA ASP A 257 17.93 7.87 8.78
C ASP A 257 17.44 7.77 7.32
N GLN A 258 16.68 6.73 6.98
CA GLN A 258 16.10 6.57 5.64
C GLN A 258 15.05 7.65 5.32
N ILE A 259 14.19 8.01 6.28
CA ILE A 259 13.21 9.10 6.12
C ILE A 259 13.93 10.43 5.86
N LEU A 260 14.87 10.79 6.75
CA LEU A 260 15.63 12.03 6.65
C LEU A 260 16.44 12.10 5.35
N GLY A 261 17.14 11.00 5.01
CA GLY A 261 17.91 10.91 3.77
C GLY A 261 17.06 11.17 2.52
N ASN A 262 15.90 10.51 2.42
CA ASN A 262 15.00 10.69 1.27
C ASN A 262 14.43 12.12 1.18
N LEU A 263 14.02 12.72 2.29
CA LEU A 263 13.48 14.08 2.30
C LEU A 263 14.54 15.11 1.98
N MET A 264 15.74 15.00 2.57
CA MET A 264 16.85 15.91 2.34
C MET A 264 17.43 15.75 0.91
N GLU A 265 17.54 14.52 0.39
CA GLU A 265 17.95 14.28 -1.00
C GLU A 265 16.95 14.93 -1.98
N ASN A 266 15.65 14.85 -1.70
CA ASN A 266 14.64 15.52 -2.50
C ASN A 266 14.81 17.06 -2.47
N ALA A 267 15.02 17.64 -1.29
CA ALA A 267 15.24 19.08 -1.15
C ALA A 267 16.52 19.55 -1.85
N VAL A 268 17.59 18.77 -1.83
CA VAL A 268 18.84 19.08 -2.53
C VAL A 268 18.72 18.94 -4.05
N ARG A 269 18.01 17.89 -4.52
CA ARG A 269 17.91 17.53 -5.94
C ARG A 269 16.86 18.33 -6.69
N HIS A 270 15.68 18.51 -6.09
CA HIS A 270 14.52 19.12 -6.74
C HIS A 270 14.27 20.54 -6.30
N GLY A 271 14.73 20.90 -5.10
CA GLY A 271 14.69 22.24 -4.56
C GLY A 271 15.80 23.14 -5.10
N ALA A 272 15.74 24.42 -4.72
CA ALA A 272 16.78 25.41 -4.98
C ALA A 272 17.11 26.12 -3.67
N GLY A 273 18.14 26.97 -3.66
CA GLY A 273 18.49 27.82 -2.54
C GLY A 273 18.84 27.04 -1.27
N LYS A 274 18.34 27.54 -0.14
CA LYS A 274 18.55 26.93 1.17
C LYS A 274 17.61 25.76 1.41
N VAL A 275 18.08 24.80 2.21
CA VAL A 275 17.29 23.71 2.76
C VAL A 275 17.15 23.98 4.25
N SER A 276 15.95 24.35 4.68
CA SER A 276 15.64 24.63 6.08
C SER A 276 15.05 23.40 6.75
N LEU A 277 15.58 23.05 7.91
CA LEU A 277 15.13 21.94 8.73
C LEU A 277 14.69 22.47 10.08
N SER A 278 13.62 21.91 10.64
CA SER A 278 13.20 22.21 12.01
C SER A 278 12.73 20.96 12.73
N VAL A 279 12.98 20.89 14.04
CA VAL A 279 12.53 19.81 14.92
C VAL A 279 11.88 20.47 16.13
N VAL A 280 10.56 20.38 16.23
CA VAL A 280 9.79 21.08 17.26
C VAL A 280 8.85 20.11 17.99
N PRO A 281 8.61 20.31 19.31
CA PRO A 281 7.60 19.56 20.03
C PRO A 281 6.21 20.06 19.61
N ILE A 282 5.25 19.14 19.51
CA ILE A 282 3.84 19.43 19.20
C ILE A 282 2.92 18.62 20.13
N GLY A 283 1.70 19.10 20.31
CA GLY A 283 0.72 18.44 21.17
C GLY A 283 1.08 18.54 22.65
N SER A 284 0.39 17.77 23.48
CA SER A 284 0.64 17.64 24.93
C SER A 284 0.00 16.37 25.46
N GLY A 285 0.56 15.79 26.52
CA GLY A 285 0.02 14.59 27.16
C GLY A 285 0.02 13.37 26.25
N ALA A 286 -1.14 12.75 26.03
CA ALA A 286 -1.26 11.55 25.19
C ALA A 286 -0.99 11.80 23.69
N ASP A 287 -1.18 13.04 23.23
CA ASP A 287 -0.97 13.46 21.85
C ASP A 287 0.40 14.14 21.65
N GLU A 288 1.28 14.05 22.65
CA GLU A 288 2.62 14.64 22.56
C GLU A 288 3.45 13.94 21.48
N ALA A 289 4.10 14.74 20.64
CA ALA A 289 4.88 14.27 19.51
C ALA A 289 5.96 15.29 19.16
N ILE A 290 6.88 14.93 18.29
CA ILE A 290 7.73 15.87 17.59
C ILE A 290 7.28 16.01 16.14
N ALA A 291 7.47 17.19 15.58
CA ALA A 291 7.35 17.43 14.14
C ALA A 291 8.72 17.76 13.57
N VAL A 292 9.08 17.07 12.51
CA VAL A 292 10.27 17.36 11.71
C VAL A 292 9.82 17.93 10.39
N THR A 293 10.37 19.08 10.02
CA THR A 293 10.05 19.77 8.76
C THR A 293 11.32 19.89 7.93
N VAL A 294 11.23 19.58 6.65
CA VAL A 294 12.27 19.80 5.64
C VAL A 294 11.66 20.65 4.55
N SER A 295 12.22 21.81 4.29
CA SER A 295 11.74 22.74 3.25
C SER A 295 12.87 23.25 2.39
N ASP A 296 12.55 23.59 1.14
CA ASP A 296 13.47 24.16 0.16
C ASP A 296 12.93 25.49 -0.42
N GLU A 297 13.74 26.19 -1.21
CA GLU A 297 13.40 27.44 -1.87
C GLU A 297 13.19 27.28 -3.39
N GLY A 298 12.84 26.06 -3.85
CA GLY A 298 12.60 25.75 -5.26
C GLY A 298 11.22 26.20 -5.77
N GLU A 299 10.79 25.62 -6.88
CA GLU A 299 9.48 25.91 -7.49
C GLU A 299 8.32 25.39 -6.62
N GLY A 300 8.61 24.42 -5.73
CA GLY A 300 7.61 23.75 -4.91
C GLY A 300 6.76 22.74 -5.70
N ILE A 301 5.69 22.31 -5.06
CA ILE A 301 4.72 21.36 -5.62
C ILE A 301 3.37 22.08 -5.67
N THR A 302 2.63 21.95 -6.78
CA THR A 302 1.31 22.55 -6.89
C THR A 302 0.29 21.80 -6.05
N PRO A 303 -0.69 22.47 -5.42
CA PRO A 303 -1.67 21.84 -4.52
C PRO A 303 -2.41 20.65 -5.14
N GLU A 304 -2.65 20.68 -6.46
CA GLU A 304 -3.30 19.61 -7.21
C GLU A 304 -2.51 18.29 -7.14
N HIS A 305 -1.19 18.36 -6.97
CA HIS A 305 -0.31 17.20 -6.89
C HIS A 305 -0.10 16.69 -5.45
N TYR A 306 -0.50 17.41 -4.40
CA TYR A 306 -0.29 16.97 -3.02
C TYR A 306 -0.83 15.56 -2.72
N PRO A 307 -2.02 15.15 -3.19
CA PRO A 307 -2.49 13.79 -2.99
C PRO A 307 -1.65 12.72 -3.70
N LEU A 308 -0.91 13.12 -4.73
CA LEU A 308 -0.17 12.21 -5.62
C LEU A 308 1.29 12.02 -5.21
N VAL A 309 1.91 12.98 -4.49
CA VAL A 309 3.36 12.93 -4.20
C VAL A 309 3.80 11.70 -3.41
N PHE A 310 2.91 11.12 -2.62
CA PHE A 310 3.15 9.91 -1.85
C PHE A 310 2.67 8.64 -2.56
N THR A 311 2.30 8.72 -3.84
CA THR A 311 1.99 7.54 -4.66
C THR A 311 3.26 7.00 -5.32
N ARG A 312 3.23 5.72 -5.71
CA ARG A 312 4.37 5.07 -6.37
C ARG A 312 4.62 5.68 -7.73
N PHE A 313 5.91 5.83 -8.07
CA PHE A 313 6.39 6.37 -9.36
C PHE A 313 5.91 7.79 -9.67
N TRP A 314 5.49 8.54 -8.66
CA TRP A 314 5.18 9.92 -8.88
C TRP A 314 6.47 10.71 -9.17
N HIS A 315 6.45 11.42 -10.29
CA HIS A 315 7.50 12.34 -10.70
C HIS A 315 6.86 13.70 -10.95
N GLY A 316 7.48 14.74 -10.42
CA GLY A 316 7.14 16.11 -10.80
C GLY A 316 7.59 16.45 -12.23
N THR A 317 7.65 17.71 -12.56
CA THR A 317 8.08 18.21 -13.89
C THR A 317 9.51 17.84 -14.25
N ARG A 318 10.39 17.64 -13.28
CA ARG A 318 11.79 17.23 -13.47
C ARG A 318 11.94 15.73 -13.29
N ARG A 319 12.29 15.02 -14.35
CA ARG A 319 12.62 13.60 -14.29
C ARG A 319 13.94 13.39 -13.53
N GLY A 320 13.87 12.77 -12.38
CA GLY A 320 15.05 12.40 -11.58
C GLY A 320 14.63 11.58 -10.36
N GLY A 321 15.25 10.42 -10.17
CA GLY A 321 14.90 9.49 -9.07
C GLY A 321 13.96 8.37 -9.51
N THR A 322 13.56 7.56 -8.54
CA THR A 322 12.76 6.34 -8.74
C THR A 322 11.25 6.60 -8.64
N GLY A 323 10.87 7.74 -8.03
CA GLY A 323 9.49 8.04 -7.66
C GLY A 323 8.95 7.14 -6.54
N LEU A 324 9.82 6.38 -5.87
CA LEU A 324 9.46 5.44 -4.80
C LEU A 324 9.78 6.00 -3.41
N GLY A 325 10.77 6.89 -3.30
CA GLY A 325 11.28 7.38 -2.01
C GLY A 325 10.21 7.99 -1.12
N LEU A 326 9.32 8.87 -1.64
CA LEU A 326 8.26 9.49 -0.84
C LEU A 326 7.17 8.48 -0.42
N TYR A 327 6.88 7.48 -1.23
CA TYR A 327 5.98 6.38 -0.85
C TYR A 327 6.56 5.59 0.32
N VAL A 328 7.86 5.25 0.26
CA VAL A 328 8.57 4.58 1.36
C VAL A 328 8.58 5.45 2.61
N VAL A 329 8.89 6.74 2.49
CA VAL A 329 8.86 7.69 3.63
C VAL A 329 7.51 7.67 4.31
N ARG A 330 6.41 7.77 3.56
CA ARG A 330 5.06 7.70 4.12
C ARG A 330 4.83 6.40 4.88
N GLY A 331 5.14 5.25 4.30
CA GLY A 331 4.97 3.96 4.96
C GLY A 331 5.82 3.81 6.22
N LEU A 332 7.05 4.32 6.22
CA LEU A 332 7.94 4.32 7.38
C LEU A 332 7.41 5.22 8.51
N VAL A 333 6.93 6.42 8.19
CA VAL A 333 6.34 7.35 9.17
C VAL A 333 5.06 6.76 9.78
N GLU A 334 4.17 6.20 8.94
CA GLU A 334 2.95 5.53 9.40
C GLU A 334 3.24 4.31 10.28
N ALA A 335 4.29 3.53 9.99
CA ALA A 335 4.73 2.40 10.82
C ALA A 335 5.24 2.84 12.20
N HIS A 336 5.73 4.08 12.33
CA HIS A 336 6.08 4.67 13.62
C HIS A 336 4.86 5.26 14.36
N GLY A 337 3.66 5.24 13.76
CA GLY A 337 2.46 5.87 14.31
C GLY A 337 2.38 7.38 14.04
N GLY A 338 3.25 7.89 13.19
CA GLY A 338 3.30 9.29 12.78
C GLY A 338 2.42 9.60 11.55
N LYS A 339 2.47 10.86 11.13
CA LYS A 339 1.81 11.36 9.92
C LYS A 339 2.80 12.17 9.10
N ILE A 340 2.67 12.15 7.78
CA ILE A 340 3.44 13.01 6.88
C ILE A 340 2.50 13.83 6.03
N SER A 341 2.90 15.07 5.75
CA SER A 341 2.20 16.01 4.89
C SER A 341 3.18 16.75 3.99
N VAL A 342 2.65 17.30 2.91
CA VAL A 342 3.36 18.19 2.00
C VAL A 342 2.62 19.50 1.90
N GLY A 343 3.37 20.59 1.75
CA GLY A 343 2.84 21.93 1.61
C GLY A 343 3.80 22.81 0.81
N ARG A 344 3.48 24.10 0.77
CA ARG A 344 4.35 25.13 0.20
C ARG A 344 5.16 25.78 1.31
N ALA A 345 6.46 25.83 1.16
CA ALA A 345 7.35 26.53 2.08
C ALA A 345 7.10 28.05 2.04
N LYS A 346 7.34 28.74 3.16
CA LYS A 346 7.20 30.21 3.23
C LYS A 346 8.12 30.93 2.23
N ALA A 347 9.28 30.35 1.96
CA ALA A 347 10.26 30.89 1.00
C ALA A 347 9.96 30.50 -0.47
N GLY A 348 8.91 29.72 -0.71
CA GLY A 348 8.42 29.39 -2.06
C GLY A 348 8.46 27.94 -2.46
N GLY A 349 9.44 27.14 -2.03
CA GLY A 349 9.64 25.74 -2.40
C GLY A 349 8.65 24.74 -1.80
N ALA A 350 9.03 23.48 -1.76
CA ALA A 350 8.25 22.43 -1.10
C ALA A 350 8.58 22.37 0.39
N GLU A 351 7.56 22.04 1.19
CA GLU A 351 7.68 21.74 2.60
C GLU A 351 7.14 20.34 2.88
N PHE A 352 7.98 19.46 3.40
CA PHE A 352 7.58 18.14 3.90
C PHE A 352 7.65 18.16 5.41
N ARG A 353 6.55 17.78 6.05
CA ARG A 353 6.45 17.71 7.50
C ARG A 353 5.99 16.35 7.94
N PHE A 354 6.76 15.68 8.79
CA PHE A 354 6.33 14.43 9.41
C PHE A 354 6.37 14.52 10.94
N THR A 355 5.59 13.66 11.59
CA THR A 355 5.50 13.59 13.05
C THR A 355 5.93 12.23 13.56
N LEU A 356 6.49 12.19 14.77
CA LEU A 356 6.77 10.97 15.51
C LEU A 356 6.17 11.11 16.91
N PRO A 357 5.34 10.16 17.38
CA PRO A 357 4.78 10.17 18.72
C PRO A 357 5.88 10.16 19.79
N ALA A 358 5.64 10.87 20.89
CA ALA A 358 6.50 10.85 22.06
C ALA A 358 6.23 9.63 22.96
N GLY A 359 7.22 9.25 23.76
CA GLY A 359 7.14 8.21 24.76
C GLY A 359 7.41 6.79 24.26
N ALA A 360 7.65 5.91 25.23
CA ALA A 360 7.92 4.50 24.97
C ALA A 360 6.65 3.78 24.47
N PRO A 361 6.78 2.81 23.54
CA PRO A 361 5.66 1.96 23.13
C PRO A 361 5.04 1.20 24.31
N GLU A 362 3.75 0.90 24.25
CA GLU A 362 3.02 0.26 25.35
C GLU A 362 3.63 -1.07 25.83
N HIS A 363 4.29 -1.82 24.95
CA HIS A 363 4.94 -3.09 25.28
C HIS A 363 6.32 -2.94 25.97
N VAL A 364 6.81 -1.73 26.15
CA VAL A 364 8.08 -1.41 26.83
C VAL A 364 7.81 -0.70 28.17
N ARG A 365 6.58 -0.27 28.41
CA ARG A 365 6.12 0.27 29.69
C ARG A 365 5.74 -0.87 30.68
#